data_c4de1d1f2ba25b9cf5a1855341010dac
#
_entry.id   c4de1d1f2ba25b9cf5a1855341010dac
#
_cell.length_a   1.000
_cell.length_b   1.000
_cell.length_c   1.000
_cell.angle_alpha   90.00
_cell.angle_beta   90.00
_cell.angle_gamma   90.00
#
_symmetry.space_group_name_H-M   'P 1'
#
loop_
_entity.id
_entity.type
_entity.pdbx_description
1 polymer ?
#
loop_
_entity_poly.entity_id
_entity_poly.type
_entity_poly.pdbx_seq_one_letter_code
_entity_poly.pdbx_strand_id
1 'polypeptide(L)'
;LKYDVPVKGEVADSSSVIISFLLTYVVPILLMWVLLSFLFRKMSKGGGPMGVGKSTAKVYVQKETGITFKDVAGEDEAKESLQEVVDFLHNPGKYAKIGAKLPKGALLVGPPGTGKTLLAKAVAGEAKVPFFSLSGSDFIELYVGVGASRVRDLFKEATKNAPCIIFIDEIDAIGRSRDSKYGGGNEEREQTLNQLLSEMDGFDTSKGILVLGATNRPEILD
;
A
#
# COMPACT_ATOMS: atom_id res chain seq x y z
N LEU A 1 -3.66 -31.28 -92.49
CA LEU A 1 -2.82 -30.35 -91.69
C LEU A 1 -2.99 -30.70 -90.21
N LYS A 2 -2.10 -31.49 -89.67
CA LYS A 2 -1.98 -31.72 -88.22
C LYS A 2 -1.07 -30.63 -87.65
N TYR A 3 -1.62 -29.77 -86.79
CA TYR A 3 -0.83 -28.85 -86.05
C TYR A 3 -0.41 -29.56 -84.75
N ASP A 4 0.88 -29.87 -84.64
CA ASP A 4 1.52 -30.41 -83.42
C ASP A 4 1.96 -29.22 -82.58
N VAL A 5 1.20 -28.92 -81.55
CA VAL A 5 1.54 -27.85 -80.58
C VAL A 5 2.29 -28.50 -79.43
N PRO A 6 3.57 -28.20 -79.20
CA PRO A 6 4.28 -28.74 -78.07
C PRO A 6 3.78 -28.08 -76.77
N VAL A 7 3.03 -28.81 -75.95
CA VAL A 7 2.66 -28.39 -74.62
C VAL A 7 3.88 -28.61 -73.72
N LYS A 8 4.65 -27.56 -73.44
CA LYS A 8 5.63 -27.56 -72.32
C LYS A 8 4.88 -27.48 -70.99
N GLY A 9 4.68 -28.59 -70.37
CA GLY A 9 4.29 -28.62 -68.96
C GLY A 9 5.47 -28.18 -68.09
N GLU A 10 5.47 -26.94 -67.58
CA GLU A 10 6.35 -26.58 -66.50
C GLU A 10 5.88 -27.33 -65.23
N VAL A 11 6.63 -28.31 -64.83
CA VAL A 11 6.45 -28.95 -63.53
C VAL A 11 6.91 -27.92 -62.51
N ALA A 12 5.96 -27.36 -61.79
CA ALA A 12 6.27 -26.45 -60.70
C ALA A 12 7.18 -27.16 -59.70
N ASP A 13 8.41 -26.67 -59.53
CA ASP A 13 9.39 -27.21 -58.64
C ASP A 13 8.82 -27.22 -57.21
N SER A 14 8.66 -28.38 -56.61
CA SER A 14 8.03 -28.51 -55.28
C SER A 14 8.72 -27.63 -54.22
N SER A 15 9.99 -27.34 -54.43
CA SER A 15 10.77 -26.42 -53.59
C SER A 15 10.30 -24.97 -53.67
N SER A 16 9.87 -24.48 -54.85
CA SER A 16 9.38 -23.11 -55.03
C SER A 16 8.01 -22.90 -54.37
N VAL A 17 7.16 -23.91 -54.39
CA VAL A 17 5.84 -23.87 -53.70
C VAL A 17 6.01 -23.88 -52.20
N ILE A 18 6.91 -24.67 -51.63
CA ILE A 18 7.20 -24.70 -50.21
C ILE A 18 7.81 -23.38 -49.73
N ILE A 19 8.74 -22.82 -50.50
CA ILE A 19 9.37 -21.51 -50.15
C ILE A 19 8.34 -20.39 -50.22
N SER A 20 7.46 -20.33 -51.22
CA SER A 20 6.42 -19.32 -51.28
C SER A 20 5.39 -19.45 -50.19
N PHE A 21 5.01 -20.66 -49.77
CA PHE A 21 4.15 -20.92 -48.63
C PHE A 21 4.79 -20.44 -47.30
N LEU A 22 6.07 -20.77 -47.09
CA LEU A 22 6.84 -20.33 -45.92
C LEU A 22 6.95 -18.81 -45.86
N LEU A 23 7.28 -18.13 -46.96
CA LEU A 23 7.41 -16.67 -47.02
C LEU A 23 6.08 -15.96 -46.84
N THR A 24 4.99 -16.50 -47.35
CA THR A 24 3.69 -15.81 -47.35
C THR A 24 2.94 -16.00 -46.04
N TYR A 25 3.09 -17.16 -45.38
CA TYR A 25 2.29 -17.49 -44.20
C TYR A 25 3.13 -17.61 -42.90
N VAL A 26 4.27 -18.29 -42.96
CA VAL A 26 5.03 -18.55 -41.73
C VAL A 26 5.84 -17.33 -41.27
N VAL A 27 6.48 -16.62 -42.19
CA VAL A 27 7.29 -15.43 -41.88
C VAL A 27 6.43 -14.30 -41.25
N PRO A 28 5.26 -13.91 -41.78
CA PRO A 28 4.42 -12.89 -41.16
C PRO A 28 3.92 -13.29 -39.76
N ILE A 29 3.55 -14.57 -39.59
CA ILE A 29 3.10 -15.09 -38.29
C ILE A 29 4.23 -15.02 -37.26
N LEU A 30 5.46 -15.42 -37.65
CA LEU A 30 6.65 -15.33 -36.78
C LEU A 30 7.00 -13.88 -36.43
N LEU A 31 6.95 -12.96 -37.42
CA LEU A 31 7.17 -11.54 -37.18
C LEU A 31 6.11 -10.96 -36.23
N MET A 32 4.85 -11.32 -36.43
CA MET A 32 3.77 -10.88 -35.53
C MET A 32 3.96 -11.45 -34.13
N TRP A 33 4.37 -12.70 -33.99
CA TRP A 33 4.64 -13.31 -32.67
C TRP A 33 5.83 -12.65 -31.96
N VAL A 34 6.91 -12.32 -32.68
CA VAL A 34 8.06 -11.58 -32.16
C VAL A 34 7.64 -10.17 -31.76
N LEU A 35 6.86 -9.48 -32.59
CA LEU A 35 6.36 -8.14 -32.30
C LEU A 35 5.45 -8.14 -31.06
N LEU A 36 4.51 -9.08 -30.98
CA LEU A 36 3.67 -9.25 -29.79
C LEU A 36 4.51 -9.57 -28.53
N SER A 37 5.46 -10.49 -28.65
CA SER A 37 6.36 -10.82 -27.53
C SER A 37 7.16 -9.61 -27.05
N PHE A 38 7.63 -8.79 -27.99
CA PHE A 38 8.34 -7.53 -27.66
C PHE A 38 7.42 -6.52 -26.99
N LEU A 39 6.20 -6.34 -27.49
CA LEU A 39 5.18 -5.48 -26.88
C LEU A 39 4.79 -5.98 -25.49
N PHE A 40 4.53 -7.26 -25.31
CA PHE A 40 4.23 -7.85 -24.00
C PHE A 40 5.40 -7.70 -23.01
N ARG A 41 6.64 -7.87 -23.50
CA ARG A 41 7.84 -7.67 -22.68
C ARG A 41 8.03 -6.22 -22.25
N LYS A 42 7.68 -5.26 -23.13
CA LYS A 42 7.73 -3.82 -22.83
C LYS A 42 6.58 -3.41 -21.89
N MET A 43 5.40 -3.98 -22.06
CA MET A 43 4.25 -3.81 -21.16
C MET A 43 4.48 -4.46 -19.78
N SER A 44 5.19 -5.58 -19.71
CA SER A 44 5.52 -6.24 -18.45
C SER A 44 6.59 -5.50 -17.62
N LYS A 45 7.47 -4.72 -18.26
CA LYS A 45 8.47 -3.87 -17.56
C LYS A 45 7.93 -2.49 -17.15
N GLY A 46 6.83 -2.05 -17.71
CA GLY A 46 6.19 -0.77 -17.38
C GLY A 46 4.74 -1.00 -17.00
N GLY A 47 4.45 -1.50 -15.79
CA GLY A 47 3.10 -1.66 -15.23
C GLY A 47 2.01 -1.88 -16.26
N GLY A 48 1.67 -3.13 -16.58
CA GLY A 48 0.60 -3.45 -17.53
C GLY A 48 -0.74 -2.83 -17.16
N PRO A 49 -1.75 -2.81 -18.06
CA PRO A 49 -3.08 -2.24 -17.81
C PRO A 49 -3.85 -2.92 -16.65
N MET A 50 -3.31 -3.95 -16.04
CA MET A 50 -3.75 -4.55 -14.78
C MET A 50 -2.94 -4.08 -13.56
N GLY A 51 -2.20 -2.97 -13.66
CA GLY A 51 -1.56 -2.27 -12.53
C GLY A 51 -2.55 -1.55 -11.62
N VAL A 52 -3.83 -1.92 -11.62
CA VAL A 52 -4.88 -1.39 -10.73
C VAL A 52 -4.59 -1.71 -9.24
N GLY A 53 -3.58 -2.52 -8.94
CA GLY A 53 -3.23 -2.90 -7.56
C GLY A 53 -1.98 -2.27 -6.98
N LYS A 54 -1.20 -1.47 -7.72
CA LYS A 54 -0.11 -0.69 -7.13
C LYS A 54 -0.64 0.69 -6.76
N SER A 55 -1.22 0.78 -5.59
CA SER A 55 -1.58 2.04 -4.99
C SER A 55 -0.34 2.93 -4.87
N THR A 56 -0.33 4.03 -5.62
CA THR A 56 0.60 5.15 -5.42
C THR A 56 0.13 6.04 -4.27
N ALA A 57 -0.42 5.47 -3.19
CA ALA A 57 -0.58 6.23 -1.97
C ALA A 57 0.82 6.69 -1.56
N LYS A 58 1.04 7.99 -1.60
CA LYS A 58 2.27 8.60 -1.10
C LYS A 58 2.25 8.41 0.42
N VAL A 59 2.79 7.28 0.88
CA VAL A 59 3.11 7.12 2.28
C VAL A 59 4.18 8.16 2.57
N TYR A 60 3.81 9.20 3.32
CA TYR A 60 4.78 10.19 3.75
C TYR A 60 5.62 9.59 4.86
N VAL A 61 6.79 9.08 4.48
CA VAL A 61 7.78 8.57 5.43
C VAL A 61 8.73 9.70 5.78
N GLN A 62 8.68 10.16 7.03
CA GLN A 62 9.67 11.06 7.59
C GLN A 62 10.63 10.22 8.42
N LYS A 63 11.88 10.10 7.98
CA LYS A 63 12.90 9.34 8.73
C LYS A 63 13.22 9.99 10.07
N GLU A 64 13.18 11.32 10.12
CA GLU A 64 13.36 12.13 11.33
C GLU A 64 12.35 13.26 11.29
N THR A 65 11.57 13.45 12.36
CA THR A 65 10.58 14.53 12.43
C THR A 65 11.20 15.86 12.84
N GLY A 66 12.33 15.82 13.56
CA GLY A 66 12.99 17.00 14.14
C GLY A 66 12.16 17.72 15.22
N ILE A 67 11.00 17.19 15.59
CA ILE A 67 10.06 17.72 16.56
C ILE A 67 10.14 16.89 17.83
N THR A 68 10.19 17.54 19.00
CA THR A 68 10.30 16.89 20.30
C THR A 68 9.16 17.35 21.23
N PHE A 69 9.02 16.77 22.41
CA PHE A 69 8.04 17.22 23.40
C PHE A 69 8.23 18.67 23.85
N LYS A 70 9.41 19.24 23.65
CA LYS A 70 9.70 20.68 23.94
C LYS A 70 8.96 21.61 23.00
N ASP A 71 8.64 21.15 21.80
CA ASP A 71 7.93 21.91 20.77
C ASP A 71 6.40 21.85 20.96
N VAL A 72 5.93 21.01 21.88
CA VAL A 72 4.50 20.85 22.21
C VAL A 72 4.19 21.61 23.50
N ALA A 73 3.36 22.64 23.42
CA ALA A 73 2.93 23.39 24.59
C ALA A 73 1.74 22.68 25.27
N GLY A 74 1.72 22.63 26.60
CA GLY A 74 0.68 21.96 27.37
C GLY A 74 0.70 20.44 27.20
N GLU A 75 -0.47 19.80 27.35
CA GLU A 75 -0.68 18.35 27.15
C GLU A 75 0.23 17.49 28.06
N ASP A 76 0.48 17.90 29.31
CA ASP A 76 1.48 17.28 30.18
C ASP A 76 1.11 15.83 30.53
N GLU A 77 -0.19 15.55 30.78
CA GLU A 77 -0.67 14.18 31.04
C GLU A 77 -0.50 13.26 29.80
N ALA A 78 -0.79 13.80 28.61
CA ALA A 78 -0.61 13.03 27.37
C ALA A 78 0.87 12.78 27.09
N LYS A 79 1.74 13.74 27.34
CA LYS A 79 3.20 13.59 27.22
C LYS A 79 3.73 12.53 28.19
N GLU A 80 3.29 12.58 29.45
CA GLU A 80 3.71 11.59 30.45
C GLU A 80 3.32 10.17 30.07
N SER A 81 2.05 9.98 29.65
CA SER A 81 1.56 8.69 29.16
C SER A 81 2.32 8.19 27.92
N LEU A 82 2.71 9.08 27.03
CA LEU A 82 3.45 8.74 25.81
C LEU A 82 4.96 8.57 26.06
N GLN A 83 5.49 9.08 27.19
CA GLN A 83 6.89 8.91 27.55
C GLN A 83 7.26 7.43 27.76
N GLU A 84 6.35 6.63 28.35
CA GLU A 84 6.55 5.19 28.49
C GLU A 84 6.67 4.50 27.12
N VAL A 85 5.87 4.96 26.16
CA VAL A 85 5.92 4.46 24.78
C VAL A 85 7.25 4.82 24.11
N VAL A 86 7.73 6.05 24.29
CA VAL A 86 9.03 6.51 23.80
C VAL A 86 10.15 5.64 24.38
N ASP A 87 10.13 5.40 25.67
CA ASP A 87 11.15 4.57 26.34
C ASP A 87 11.15 3.13 25.81
N PHE A 88 9.97 2.58 25.55
CA PHE A 88 9.86 1.25 24.95
C PHE A 88 10.44 1.22 23.53
N LEU A 89 10.09 2.20 22.68
CA LEU A 89 10.58 2.29 21.30
C LEU A 89 12.11 2.47 21.24
N HIS A 90 12.68 3.16 22.25
CA HIS A 90 14.13 3.35 22.38
C HIS A 90 14.86 2.06 22.79
N ASN A 91 14.25 1.26 23.67
CA ASN A 91 14.88 0.10 24.29
C ASN A 91 13.96 -1.14 24.30
N PRO A 92 13.48 -1.62 23.15
CA PRO A 92 12.52 -2.72 23.08
C PRO A 92 13.05 -4.00 23.75
N GLY A 93 14.37 -4.26 23.68
CA GLY A 93 15.00 -5.41 24.29
C GLY A 93 14.98 -5.43 25.83
N LYS A 94 14.92 -4.28 26.49
CA LYS A 94 14.80 -4.17 27.94
C LYS A 94 13.42 -4.66 28.41
N TYR A 95 12.39 -4.25 27.69
CA TYR A 95 11.01 -4.59 27.99
C TYR A 95 10.66 -6.04 27.64
N ALA A 96 11.23 -6.55 26.54
CA ALA A 96 11.09 -7.96 26.16
C ALA A 96 11.61 -8.91 27.24
N LYS A 97 12.71 -8.58 27.93
CA LYS A 97 13.30 -9.39 29.01
C LYS A 97 12.38 -9.55 30.21
N ILE A 98 11.55 -8.56 30.51
CA ILE A 98 10.58 -8.58 31.63
C ILE A 98 9.19 -9.02 31.19
N GLY A 99 9.02 -9.43 29.92
CA GLY A 99 7.74 -9.85 29.37
C GLY A 99 6.72 -8.72 29.15
N ALA A 100 7.16 -7.47 29.23
CA ALA A 100 6.31 -6.32 28.93
C ALA A 100 6.03 -6.24 27.43
N LYS A 101 4.77 -5.98 27.07
CA LYS A 101 4.33 -5.83 25.69
C LYS A 101 3.97 -4.37 25.42
N LEU A 102 4.47 -3.81 24.32
CA LEU A 102 4.00 -2.52 23.85
C LEU A 102 2.51 -2.61 23.51
N PRO A 103 1.70 -1.62 23.88
CA PRO A 103 0.35 -1.51 23.32
C PRO A 103 0.45 -1.41 21.80
N LYS A 104 -0.45 -2.08 21.09
CA LYS A 104 -0.46 -2.08 19.61
C LYS A 104 -0.73 -0.71 19.03
N GLY A 105 -1.48 0.12 19.75
CA GLY A 105 -1.80 1.47 19.36
C GLY A 105 -2.31 2.33 20.50
N ALA A 106 -2.39 3.61 20.25
CA ALA A 106 -3.05 4.59 21.10
C ALA A 106 -3.91 5.54 20.26
N LEU A 107 -4.96 6.08 20.86
CA LEU A 107 -5.87 7.01 20.21
C LEU A 107 -5.72 8.40 20.82
N LEU A 108 -5.40 9.39 19.98
CA LEU A 108 -5.35 10.79 20.33
C LEU A 108 -6.72 11.41 20.06
N VAL A 109 -7.43 11.77 21.12
CA VAL A 109 -8.77 12.33 21.05
C VAL A 109 -8.73 13.81 21.45
N GLY A 110 -9.39 14.66 20.69
CA GLY A 110 -9.53 16.08 21.04
C GLY A 110 -10.08 16.92 19.90
N PRO A 111 -10.52 18.17 20.18
CA PRO A 111 -11.02 19.08 19.15
C PRO A 111 -10.00 19.35 18.04
N PRO A 112 -10.45 19.84 16.87
CA PRO A 112 -9.53 20.31 15.83
C PRO A 112 -8.59 21.39 16.37
N GLY A 113 -7.32 21.37 15.92
CA GLY A 113 -6.32 22.39 16.29
C GLY A 113 -5.66 22.21 17.66
N THR A 114 -5.94 21.14 18.41
CA THR A 114 -5.29 20.86 19.71
C THR A 114 -3.86 20.32 19.60
N GLY A 115 -3.34 20.10 18.40
CA GLY A 115 -1.96 19.67 18.21
C GLY A 115 -1.73 18.16 18.20
N LYS A 116 -2.76 17.34 18.00
CA LYS A 116 -2.64 15.85 17.95
C LYS A 116 -1.56 15.37 16.99
N THR A 117 -1.55 15.92 15.77
CA THR A 117 -0.53 15.58 14.75
C THR A 117 0.87 16.04 15.18
N LEU A 118 0.98 17.19 15.86
CA LEU A 118 2.24 17.68 16.40
C LEU A 118 2.75 16.79 17.53
N LEU A 119 1.87 16.37 18.43
CA LEU A 119 2.18 15.47 19.52
C LEU A 119 2.67 14.10 18.98
N ALA A 120 1.97 13.53 17.99
CA ALA A 120 2.40 12.28 17.35
C ALA A 120 3.79 12.38 16.71
N LYS A 121 4.10 13.51 16.05
CA LYS A 121 5.44 13.78 15.51
C LYS A 121 6.48 13.95 16.62
N ALA A 122 6.12 14.56 17.73
CA ALA A 122 7.01 14.70 18.88
C ALA A 122 7.38 13.37 19.50
N VAL A 123 6.43 12.44 19.63
CA VAL A 123 6.70 11.06 20.09
C VAL A 123 7.72 10.37 19.17
N ALA A 124 7.57 10.49 17.86
CA ALA A 124 8.51 9.90 16.91
C ALA A 124 9.90 10.54 16.99
N GLY A 125 9.96 11.86 17.19
CA GLY A 125 11.22 12.59 17.32
C GLY A 125 11.95 12.29 18.62
N GLU A 126 11.23 12.19 19.73
CA GLU A 126 11.83 11.75 21.02
C GLU A 126 12.33 10.30 20.92
N ALA A 127 11.55 9.40 20.31
CA ALA A 127 11.94 8.01 20.12
C ALA A 127 13.01 7.84 19.02
N LYS A 128 13.27 8.85 18.21
CA LYS A 128 14.19 8.81 17.04
C LYS A 128 13.89 7.67 16.08
N VAL A 129 12.60 7.45 15.81
CA VAL A 129 12.11 6.41 14.91
C VAL A 129 11.42 7.01 13.68
N PRO A 130 11.37 6.29 12.55
CA PRO A 130 10.64 6.70 11.37
C PRO A 130 9.15 6.93 11.67
N PHE A 131 8.59 7.97 11.05
CA PHE A 131 7.21 8.39 11.17
C PHE A 131 6.48 8.24 9.83
N PHE A 132 5.47 7.38 9.80
CA PHE A 132 4.59 7.18 8.67
C PHE A 132 3.30 7.93 8.93
N SER A 133 2.94 8.89 8.07
CA SER A 133 1.73 9.70 8.25
C SER A 133 0.78 9.52 7.07
N LEU A 134 -0.47 9.22 7.38
CA LEU A 134 -1.57 9.12 6.43
C LEU A 134 -2.83 9.74 7.04
N SER A 135 -3.76 10.17 6.17
CA SER A 135 -5.13 10.49 6.59
C SER A 135 -6.03 9.25 6.45
N GLY A 136 -7.00 9.08 7.33
CA GLY A 136 -8.04 8.07 7.18
C GLY A 136 -8.76 8.16 5.82
N SER A 137 -8.90 9.37 5.27
CA SER A 137 -9.45 9.60 3.94
C SER A 137 -8.59 9.03 2.80
N ASP A 138 -7.28 8.87 3.00
CA ASP A 138 -6.39 8.29 1.99
C ASP A 138 -6.67 6.80 1.73
N PHE A 139 -7.40 6.16 2.64
CA PHE A 139 -7.80 4.75 2.49
C PHE A 139 -9.16 4.58 1.83
N ILE A 140 -9.92 5.67 1.66
CA ILE A 140 -11.26 5.62 1.04
C ILE A 140 -11.12 5.80 -0.45
N GLU A 141 -11.52 4.79 -1.20
CA GLU A 141 -11.48 4.78 -2.66
C GLU A 141 -12.83 4.38 -3.24
N LEU A 142 -13.01 4.69 -4.53
CA LEU A 142 -14.23 4.28 -5.27
C LEU A 142 -14.25 2.77 -5.58
N TYR A 143 -13.09 2.13 -5.55
CA TYR A 143 -12.95 0.72 -5.90
C TYR A 143 -12.72 -0.14 -4.67
N VAL A 144 -13.59 -1.14 -4.50
CA VAL A 144 -13.53 -2.09 -3.38
C VAL A 144 -12.18 -2.82 -3.35
N GLY A 145 -11.57 -2.87 -2.18
CA GLY A 145 -10.31 -3.56 -1.93
C GLY A 145 -9.04 -2.75 -2.15
N VAL A 146 -9.14 -1.53 -2.70
CA VAL A 146 -7.95 -0.66 -2.88
C VAL A 146 -7.48 -0.13 -1.53
N GLY A 147 -8.38 0.31 -0.66
CA GLY A 147 -8.06 0.74 0.71
C GLY A 147 -7.40 -0.36 1.52
N ALA A 148 -7.95 -1.57 1.49
CA ALA A 148 -7.37 -2.74 2.15
C ALA A 148 -5.96 -3.09 1.61
N SER A 149 -5.72 -2.90 0.31
CA SER A 149 -4.38 -3.09 -0.27
C SER A 149 -3.38 -2.04 0.25
N ARG A 150 -3.82 -0.78 0.39
CA ARG A 150 -3.00 0.30 0.95
C ARG A 150 -2.61 0.04 2.40
N VAL A 151 -3.53 -0.46 3.19
CA VAL A 151 -3.25 -0.85 4.58
C VAL A 151 -2.16 -1.92 4.62
N ARG A 152 -2.29 -2.99 3.82
CA ARG A 152 -1.26 -4.04 3.74
C ARG A 152 0.11 -3.51 3.32
N ASP A 153 0.14 -2.64 2.31
CA ASP A 153 1.40 -2.07 1.81
C ASP A 153 2.05 -1.16 2.87
N LEU A 154 1.25 -0.38 3.61
CA LEU A 154 1.70 0.44 4.73
C LEU A 154 2.37 -0.41 5.82
N PHE A 155 1.68 -1.44 6.32
CA PHE A 155 2.22 -2.30 7.38
C PHE A 155 3.44 -3.11 6.92
N LYS A 156 3.46 -3.54 5.67
CA LYS A 156 4.62 -4.18 5.06
C LYS A 156 5.84 -3.25 5.02
N GLU A 157 5.63 -1.98 4.69
CA GLU A 157 6.71 -0.99 4.67
C GLU A 157 7.15 -0.60 6.08
N ALA A 158 6.20 -0.42 7.01
CA ALA A 158 6.50 -0.19 8.42
C ALA A 158 7.31 -1.33 9.03
N THR A 159 6.96 -2.58 8.73
CA THR A 159 7.71 -3.75 9.22
C THR A 159 9.17 -3.77 8.75
N LYS A 160 9.48 -3.27 7.56
CA LYS A 160 10.86 -3.15 7.07
C LYS A 160 11.64 -2.05 7.77
N ASN A 161 10.94 -1.04 8.28
CA ASN A 161 11.53 0.14 8.92
C ASN A 161 11.33 0.17 10.43
N ALA A 162 10.98 -0.96 11.03
CA ALA A 162 10.80 -1.08 12.47
C ALA A 162 12.16 -0.91 13.23
N PRO A 163 12.16 -0.24 14.39
CA PRO A 163 11.03 0.35 15.08
C PRO A 163 10.52 1.61 14.41
N CYS A 164 9.17 1.84 14.39
CA CYS A 164 8.57 2.98 13.74
C CYS A 164 7.19 3.32 14.31
N ILE A 165 6.70 4.51 13.98
CA ILE A 165 5.33 4.94 14.31
C ILE A 165 4.53 5.09 13.03
N ILE A 166 3.33 4.50 13.01
CA ILE A 166 2.29 4.71 12.00
C ILE A 166 1.27 5.67 12.59
N PHE A 167 1.10 6.84 12.00
CA PHE A 167 0.11 7.82 12.41
C PHE A 167 -1.01 7.90 11.37
N ILE A 168 -2.25 7.71 11.83
CA ILE A 168 -3.45 7.80 11.02
C ILE A 168 -4.29 8.96 11.55
N ASP A 169 -4.27 10.08 10.83
CA ASP A 169 -5.12 11.23 11.17
C ASP A 169 -6.55 10.99 10.67
N GLU A 170 -7.53 11.57 11.34
CA GLU A 170 -8.95 11.44 11.00
C GLU A 170 -9.38 9.96 10.84
N ILE A 171 -8.99 9.11 11.80
CA ILE A 171 -9.28 7.67 11.72
C ILE A 171 -10.79 7.37 11.67
N ASP A 172 -11.63 8.30 12.13
CA ASP A 172 -13.09 8.24 12.03
C ASP A 172 -13.59 8.23 10.58
N ALA A 173 -12.77 8.61 9.60
CA ALA A 173 -13.12 8.47 8.19
C ALA A 173 -13.32 7.00 7.79
N ILE A 174 -12.56 6.07 8.36
CA ILE A 174 -12.65 4.62 8.11
C ILE A 174 -13.38 3.86 9.23
N GLY A 175 -13.33 4.36 10.47
CA GLY A 175 -13.88 3.71 11.67
C GLY A 175 -15.33 4.01 11.97
N ARG A 176 -16.12 4.48 11.00
CA ARG A 176 -17.52 4.87 11.21
C ARG A 176 -18.39 3.66 11.53
N SER A 177 -19.17 3.76 12.62
CA SER A 177 -20.14 2.74 13.07
C SER A 177 -21.12 2.28 11.99
N ARG A 178 -21.58 1.02 12.12
CA ARG A 178 -22.40 0.26 11.17
C ARG A 178 -23.83 0.77 10.96
N ASP A 179 -24.28 1.80 11.66
CA ASP A 179 -25.69 2.22 11.70
C ASP A 179 -26.19 2.98 10.47
N SER A 180 -25.40 3.26 9.46
CA SER A 180 -25.87 3.94 8.26
C SER A 180 -26.35 2.96 7.19
N LYS A 181 -27.64 2.69 7.18
CA LYS A 181 -28.35 1.77 6.26
C LYS A 181 -28.38 2.17 4.76
N TYR A 182 -27.61 3.14 4.30
CA TYR A 182 -27.69 3.62 2.92
C TYR A 182 -26.32 3.76 2.25
N GLY A 183 -26.06 2.92 1.24
CA GLY A 183 -25.14 3.19 0.12
C GLY A 183 -23.88 2.33 0.06
N GLY A 184 -23.51 1.91 -1.16
CA GLY A 184 -22.36 1.04 -1.51
C GLY A 184 -20.95 1.55 -1.15
N GLY A 185 -20.82 2.67 -0.42
CA GLY A 185 -19.56 3.14 0.15
C GLY A 185 -19.21 2.54 1.51
N ASN A 186 -20.13 1.79 2.13
CA ASN A 186 -19.90 1.18 3.45
C ASN A 186 -19.04 -0.08 3.35
N GLU A 187 -19.21 -0.86 2.28
CA GLU A 187 -18.51 -2.14 2.12
C GLU A 187 -16.99 -1.97 1.98
N GLU A 188 -16.54 -0.97 1.25
CA GLU A 188 -15.12 -0.68 1.10
C GLU A 188 -14.48 -0.19 2.40
N ARG A 189 -15.18 0.69 3.13
CA ARG A 189 -14.73 1.18 4.43
C ARG A 189 -14.63 0.05 5.46
N GLU A 190 -15.64 -0.79 5.52
CA GLU A 190 -15.66 -1.95 6.42
C GLU A 190 -14.54 -2.94 6.07
N GLN A 191 -14.31 -3.20 4.79
CA GLN A 191 -13.21 -4.05 4.35
C GLN A 191 -11.85 -3.45 4.73
N THR A 192 -11.69 -2.14 4.57
CA THR A 192 -10.46 -1.42 4.93
C THR A 192 -10.23 -1.41 6.43
N LEU A 193 -11.28 -1.16 7.24
CA LEU A 193 -11.20 -1.22 8.70
C LEU A 193 -10.83 -2.63 9.18
N ASN A 194 -11.50 -3.65 8.66
CA ASN A 194 -11.22 -5.04 9.01
C ASN A 194 -9.78 -5.43 8.64
N GLN A 195 -9.27 -4.93 7.52
CA GLN A 195 -7.87 -5.13 7.14
C GLN A 195 -6.92 -4.41 8.11
N LEU A 196 -7.23 -3.17 8.53
CA LEU A 196 -6.43 -2.43 9.50
C LEU A 196 -6.35 -3.18 10.84
N LEU A 197 -7.48 -3.63 11.35
CA LEU A 197 -7.55 -4.42 12.58
C LEU A 197 -6.79 -5.74 12.47
N SER A 198 -6.92 -6.42 11.32
CA SER A 198 -6.17 -7.66 11.05
C SER A 198 -4.66 -7.44 11.01
N GLU A 199 -4.18 -6.37 10.38
CA GLU A 199 -2.76 -6.03 10.38
C GLU A 199 -2.26 -5.65 11.78
N MET A 200 -3.07 -4.88 12.54
CA MET A 200 -2.75 -4.53 13.93
C MET A 200 -2.73 -5.76 14.83
N ASP A 201 -3.56 -6.76 14.57
CA ASP A 201 -3.54 -8.00 15.34
C ASP A 201 -2.41 -8.93 14.95
N GLY A 202 -2.02 -8.91 13.69
CA GLY A 202 -1.01 -9.79 13.12
C GLY A 202 0.44 -9.34 13.31
N PHE A 203 0.71 -8.06 13.62
CA PHE A 203 2.09 -7.63 13.78
C PHE A 203 2.67 -7.96 15.16
N ASP A 204 3.95 -8.26 15.15
CA ASP A 204 4.72 -8.56 16.36
C ASP A 204 5.11 -7.26 17.09
N THR A 205 4.48 -7.02 18.23
CA THR A 205 4.75 -5.84 19.07
C THR A 205 6.21 -5.76 19.55
N SER A 206 6.94 -6.88 19.57
CA SER A 206 8.36 -6.89 19.93
C SER A 206 9.25 -6.15 18.92
N LYS A 207 8.77 -5.95 17.70
CA LYS A 207 9.48 -5.19 16.65
C LYS A 207 9.43 -3.68 16.85
N GLY A 208 8.64 -3.18 17.81
CA GLY A 208 8.55 -1.75 18.09
C GLY A 208 7.72 -0.96 17.05
N ILE A 209 6.67 -1.54 16.50
CA ILE A 209 5.72 -0.81 15.67
C ILE A 209 4.59 -0.31 16.58
N LEU A 210 4.29 0.98 16.51
CA LEU A 210 3.18 1.61 17.22
C LEU A 210 2.24 2.29 16.22
N VAL A 211 0.93 2.07 16.37
CA VAL A 211 -0.09 2.77 15.61
C VAL A 211 -0.70 3.88 16.47
N LEU A 212 -0.61 5.13 16.02
CA LEU A 212 -1.27 6.27 16.64
C LEU A 212 -2.45 6.71 15.75
N GLY A 213 -3.67 6.56 16.24
CA GLY A 213 -4.85 7.12 15.61
C GLY A 213 -5.13 8.51 16.16
N ALA A 214 -5.65 9.43 15.34
CA ALA A 214 -6.17 10.70 15.80
C ALA A 214 -7.59 10.91 15.32
N THR A 215 -8.45 11.41 16.19
CA THR A 215 -9.83 11.79 15.86
C THR A 215 -10.29 12.99 16.65
N ASN A 216 -11.18 13.73 16.07
CA ASN A 216 -11.95 14.79 16.75
C ASN A 216 -13.39 14.34 17.08
N ARG A 217 -13.76 13.11 16.73
CA ARG A 217 -15.13 12.58 16.84
C ARG A 217 -15.11 11.14 17.37
N PRO A 218 -14.68 10.95 18.64
CA PRO A 218 -14.56 9.62 19.21
C PRO A 218 -15.89 8.86 19.29
N GLU A 219 -17.02 9.59 19.35
CA GLU A 219 -18.38 9.03 19.39
C GLU A 219 -18.80 8.28 18.10
N ILE A 220 -18.02 8.42 17.02
CA ILE A 220 -18.29 7.76 15.74
C ILE A 220 -17.57 6.42 15.65
N LEU A 221 -16.49 6.27 16.41
CA LEU A 221 -15.71 5.05 16.45
C LEU A 221 -16.46 3.96 17.22
N ASP A 222 -16.46 2.75 16.66
CA ASP A 222 -17.07 1.54 17.25
C ASP A 222 -16.07 0.84 18.17
#